data_807130c93886980c1dc4a5eabef89766
#
_entry.id   807130c93886980c1dc4a5eabef89766
#
_cell.length_a   1.000
_cell.length_b   1.000
_cell.length_c   1.000
_cell.angle_alpha   90.00
_cell.angle_beta   90.00
_cell.angle_gamma   90.00
#
_symmetry.space_group_name_H-M   'P 1'
#
loop_
_entity.id
_entity.type
_entity.pdbx_description
1 polymer ?
#
loop_
_entity_poly.entity_id
_entity_poly.type
_entity_poly.pdbx_seq_one_letter_code
_entity_poly.pdbx_strand_id
1 'polypeptide(L)'
;MDAFEQYFNSLRDQRIAVLGLGVSNRPLVRLLLEYGCDVVGCDRTPREKLDPEVLELEKLGCRLHVGDGYLEGVEAELLFRTPGMHPNNPAIEALRGRGAQVTSEMEVFFEVCPCTILAVTGSDGKTTTTTLISEMLKAAGKTVWLGGNIGTPLLPLVRQMKPGDYAVVELSSFQLMDMKRSPQRAVITNLAPNHLDIHRDMEEYVDAKKNIFRHQDSSGLLILNADNAITAAFRGNGQTRFFSRLGKAHVCLEEGVICRGGEKVLETSDILIPGVHNVENYMAAIAMVEGLVDDDVIRHVARTFGGVEHRIELVRVKDGVKFYNDSIASSPSRTIAGLRSFRQKVILIAGGYDKHIPYDVLGPEICAHVKKLFLGGATGEKIRAAVVACPEYDPRELEIVDCGSFEPAVRAAAAAARDGDVVLMSPASAAFDQFKNFMVRGDFYKKLVKEL
;
A
#
# COMPACT_ATOMS: atom_id res chain seq x y z
N MET A 1 19.93 23.98 -15.97
CA MET A 1 19.90 23.17 -14.74
C MET A 1 18.45 22.80 -14.54
N ASP A 2 18.13 21.53 -14.37
CA ASP A 2 16.76 21.09 -14.13
C ASP A 2 16.29 21.46 -12.71
N ALA A 3 15.00 21.29 -12.42
CA ALA A 3 14.42 21.68 -11.11
C ALA A 3 15.04 20.91 -9.94
N PHE A 4 15.41 19.64 -10.17
CA PHE A 4 16.05 18.80 -9.17
C PHE A 4 17.43 19.33 -8.79
N GLU A 5 18.28 19.59 -9.79
CA GLU A 5 19.62 20.16 -9.57
C GLU A 5 19.56 21.56 -8.94
N GLN A 6 18.58 22.39 -9.34
CA GLN A 6 18.38 23.72 -8.75
C GLN A 6 18.01 23.60 -7.26
N TYR A 7 17.07 22.72 -6.92
CA TYR A 7 16.62 22.52 -5.55
C TYR A 7 17.78 22.06 -4.65
N PHE A 8 18.45 20.96 -4.99
CA PHE A 8 19.50 20.42 -4.13
C PHE A 8 20.75 21.33 -4.04
N ASN A 9 21.11 22.02 -5.10
CA ASN A 9 22.18 23.02 -5.04
C ASN A 9 21.84 24.22 -4.13
N SER A 10 20.55 24.59 -4.00
CA SER A 10 20.11 25.68 -3.10
C SER A 10 20.19 25.31 -1.62
N LEU A 11 20.33 24.01 -1.30
CA LEU A 11 20.42 23.51 0.08
C LEU A 11 21.86 23.43 0.62
N ARG A 12 22.87 23.66 -0.21
CA ARG A 12 24.29 23.37 0.09
C ARG A 12 24.81 24.02 1.38
N ASP A 13 24.38 25.22 1.68
CA ASP A 13 24.82 25.99 2.85
C ASP A 13 23.80 25.96 4.01
N GLN A 14 22.76 25.11 3.92
CA GLN A 14 21.72 25.01 4.93
C GLN A 14 22.01 23.90 5.93
N ARG A 15 21.65 24.13 7.21
CA ARG A 15 21.60 23.09 8.23
C ARG A 15 20.30 22.31 8.09
N ILE A 16 20.41 21.02 7.80
CA ILE A 16 19.26 20.17 7.48
C ILE A 16 19.10 19.10 8.55
N ALA A 17 17.89 18.98 9.11
CA ALA A 17 17.53 17.87 9.96
C ALA A 17 16.59 16.91 9.21
N VAL A 18 16.85 15.59 9.33
CA VAL A 18 16.01 14.55 8.79
C VAL A 18 15.45 13.71 9.94
N LEU A 19 14.13 13.79 10.17
CA LEU A 19 13.45 13.10 11.28
C LEU A 19 12.96 11.71 10.85
N GLY A 20 13.44 10.69 11.56
CA GLY A 20 13.18 9.28 11.25
C GLY A 20 14.05 8.77 10.10
N LEU A 21 14.94 7.84 10.38
CA LEU A 21 15.88 7.25 9.42
C LEU A 21 15.36 5.92 8.86
N GLY A 22 14.08 5.90 8.51
CA GLY A 22 13.41 4.79 7.86
C GLY A 22 13.76 4.67 6.36
N VAL A 23 13.09 3.72 5.69
CA VAL A 23 13.35 3.33 4.30
C VAL A 23 13.36 4.52 3.33
N SER A 24 12.43 5.46 3.46
CA SER A 24 12.33 6.62 2.55
C SER A 24 13.41 7.66 2.81
N ASN A 25 13.78 7.90 4.07
CA ASN A 25 14.67 8.99 4.43
C ASN A 25 16.17 8.62 4.34
N ARG A 26 16.54 7.34 4.38
CA ARG A 26 17.94 6.92 4.20
C ARG A 26 18.50 7.34 2.82
N PRO A 27 17.81 7.05 1.70
CA PRO A 27 18.25 7.53 0.39
C PRO A 27 18.26 9.06 0.28
N LEU A 28 17.31 9.75 0.93
CA LEU A 28 17.31 11.21 1.00
C LEU A 28 18.56 11.75 1.71
N VAL A 29 18.93 11.18 2.88
CA VAL A 29 20.16 11.59 3.58
C VAL A 29 21.39 11.39 2.70
N ARG A 30 21.54 10.25 2.01
CA ARG A 30 22.63 10.03 1.07
C ARG A 30 22.68 11.12 0.00
N LEU A 31 21.53 11.43 -0.59
CA LEU A 31 21.39 12.46 -1.62
C LEU A 31 21.82 13.84 -1.10
N LEU A 32 21.35 14.24 0.09
CA LEU A 32 21.75 15.51 0.70
C LEU A 32 23.26 15.61 0.94
N LEU A 33 23.86 14.52 1.43
CA LEU A 33 25.32 14.44 1.64
C LEU A 33 26.11 14.50 0.32
N GLU A 34 25.62 13.90 -0.77
CA GLU A 34 26.21 14.00 -2.11
C GLU A 34 26.27 15.45 -2.61
N TYR A 35 25.28 16.28 -2.24
CA TYR A 35 25.28 17.72 -2.54
C TYR A 35 26.07 18.57 -1.58
N GLY A 36 26.70 17.96 -0.56
CA GLY A 36 27.54 18.65 0.41
C GLY A 36 26.75 19.42 1.48
N CYS A 37 25.51 19.02 1.76
CA CYS A 37 24.69 19.61 2.81
C CYS A 37 25.18 19.20 4.21
N ASP A 38 25.00 20.08 5.21
CA ASP A 38 25.22 19.77 6.63
C ASP A 38 23.98 19.07 7.20
N VAL A 39 24.04 17.74 7.34
CA VAL A 39 22.89 16.90 7.68
C VAL A 39 22.99 16.33 9.08
N VAL A 40 21.93 16.50 9.88
CA VAL A 40 21.70 15.76 11.11
C VAL A 40 20.51 14.80 10.93
N GLY A 41 20.77 13.52 11.12
CA GLY A 41 19.76 12.45 11.10
C GLY A 41 19.26 12.17 12.51
N CYS A 42 17.97 12.27 12.75
CA CYS A 42 17.34 12.12 14.06
C CYS A 42 16.45 10.88 14.09
N ASP A 43 16.70 9.92 15.02
CA ASP A 43 15.86 8.73 15.17
C ASP A 43 15.71 8.32 16.64
N ARG A 44 14.51 7.89 17.03
CA ARG A 44 14.22 7.44 18.39
C ARG A 44 14.88 6.09 18.74
N THR A 45 15.34 5.35 17.75
CA THR A 45 15.97 4.05 17.92
C THR A 45 17.33 4.21 18.59
N PRO A 46 17.62 3.54 19.73
CA PRO A 46 18.93 3.56 20.36
C PRO A 46 20.02 3.07 19.42
N ARG A 47 21.23 3.61 19.58
CA ARG A 47 22.38 3.37 18.67
C ARG A 47 22.68 1.89 18.43
N GLU A 48 22.60 1.08 19.46
CA GLU A 48 22.88 -0.36 19.42
C GLU A 48 21.81 -1.18 18.68
N LYS A 49 20.66 -0.58 18.40
CA LYS A 49 19.52 -1.18 17.66
C LYS A 49 19.33 -0.59 16.27
N LEU A 50 20.20 0.35 15.87
CA LEU A 50 20.10 0.95 14.54
C LEU A 50 20.38 -0.07 13.45
N ASP A 51 19.68 0.09 12.33
CA ASP A 51 19.99 -0.64 11.11
C ASP A 51 21.41 -0.30 10.64
N PRO A 52 22.21 -1.29 10.20
CA PRO A 52 23.56 -1.05 9.67
C PRO A 52 23.62 0.04 8.58
N GLU A 53 22.59 0.17 7.75
CA GLU A 53 22.51 1.22 6.73
C GLU A 53 22.49 2.63 7.33
N VAL A 54 21.94 2.83 8.53
CA VAL A 54 21.94 4.12 9.22
C VAL A 54 23.36 4.47 9.71
N LEU A 55 24.10 3.46 10.21
CA LEU A 55 25.50 3.65 10.62
C LEU A 55 26.43 3.97 9.43
N GLU A 56 26.09 3.48 8.22
CA GLU A 56 26.80 3.89 6.99
C GLU A 56 26.59 5.37 6.66
N LEU A 57 25.41 5.95 6.94
CA LEU A 57 25.17 7.37 6.74
C LEU A 57 26.10 8.23 7.60
N GLU A 58 26.42 7.81 8.82
CA GLU A 58 27.37 8.49 9.70
C GLU A 58 28.79 8.50 9.11
N LYS A 59 29.23 7.38 8.53
CA LYS A 59 30.53 7.30 7.83
C LYS A 59 30.59 8.20 6.61
N LEU A 60 29.44 8.50 6.00
CA LEU A 60 29.32 9.43 4.88
C LEU A 60 29.26 10.90 5.32
N GLY A 61 29.25 11.19 6.63
CA GLY A 61 29.24 12.55 7.16
C GLY A 61 27.95 13.03 7.80
N CYS A 62 26.91 12.18 7.88
CA CYS A 62 25.70 12.52 8.62
C CYS A 62 25.96 12.52 10.13
N ARG A 63 25.60 13.58 10.82
CA ARG A 63 25.59 13.57 12.28
C ARG A 63 24.35 12.85 12.78
N LEU A 64 24.48 11.93 13.74
CA LEU A 64 23.36 11.15 14.26
C LEU A 64 22.95 11.64 15.66
N HIS A 65 21.68 12.00 15.81
CA HIS A 65 20.99 12.21 17.08
C HIS A 65 19.99 11.05 17.28
N VAL A 66 20.29 10.10 18.17
CA VAL A 66 19.54 8.83 18.25
C VAL A 66 19.23 8.43 19.69
N GLY A 67 18.19 7.65 19.89
CA GLY A 67 17.71 7.20 21.19
C GLY A 67 16.88 8.26 21.93
N ASP A 68 16.89 8.20 23.26
CA ASP A 68 16.15 9.14 24.10
C ASP A 68 16.68 10.57 23.89
N GLY A 69 15.77 11.55 23.81
CA GLY A 69 16.15 12.94 23.59
C GLY A 69 16.64 13.27 22.16
N TYR A 70 16.45 12.38 21.18
CA TYR A 70 16.97 12.51 19.81
C TYR A 70 16.57 13.82 19.06
N LEU A 71 15.63 14.60 19.59
CA LEU A 71 15.21 15.92 19.07
C LEU A 71 15.74 17.08 19.93
N GLU A 72 16.39 16.80 21.06
CA GLU A 72 16.89 17.85 21.96
C GLU A 72 18.14 18.53 21.33
N GLY A 73 18.16 19.85 21.38
CA GLY A 73 19.28 20.63 20.87
C GLY A 73 19.46 20.60 19.34
N VAL A 74 18.53 20.02 18.60
CA VAL A 74 18.56 20.03 17.14
C VAL A 74 18.32 21.45 16.64
N GLU A 75 19.23 21.93 15.79
CA GLU A 75 19.12 23.18 15.06
C GLU A 75 19.09 22.89 13.56
N ALA A 76 18.12 23.44 12.87
CA ALA A 76 17.97 23.28 11.43
C ALA A 76 17.26 24.48 10.80
N GLU A 77 17.61 24.79 9.58
CA GLU A 77 16.93 25.78 8.71
C GLU A 77 15.87 25.07 7.86
N LEU A 78 16.14 23.81 7.52
CA LEU A 78 15.21 22.93 6.82
C LEU A 78 15.07 21.61 7.57
N LEU A 79 13.81 21.16 7.75
CA LEU A 79 13.46 19.93 8.44
C LEU A 79 12.69 19.00 7.50
N PHE A 80 13.23 17.83 7.24
CA PHE A 80 12.50 16.73 6.57
C PHE A 80 11.79 15.86 7.60
N ARG A 81 10.46 15.92 7.61
CA ARG A 81 9.61 15.15 8.51
C ARG A 81 9.34 13.74 7.95
N THR A 82 9.47 12.72 8.80
CA THR A 82 8.94 11.39 8.46
C THR A 82 7.40 11.37 8.54
N PRO A 83 6.69 10.65 7.65
CA PRO A 83 5.24 10.53 7.73
C PRO A 83 4.72 10.01 9.08
N GLY A 84 5.49 9.14 9.76
CA GLY A 84 5.12 8.57 11.07
C GLY A 84 5.13 9.56 12.24
N MET A 85 5.58 10.81 12.04
CA MET A 85 5.57 11.86 13.05
C MET A 85 4.51 12.91 12.70
N HIS A 86 3.60 13.19 13.63
CA HIS A 86 2.54 14.17 13.42
C HIS A 86 3.12 15.58 13.18
N PRO A 87 2.61 16.39 12.21
CA PRO A 87 3.15 17.73 11.93
C PRO A 87 3.13 18.69 13.13
N ASN A 88 2.16 18.52 14.03
CA ASN A 88 2.02 19.33 15.26
C ASN A 88 2.78 18.72 16.44
N ASN A 89 3.79 17.87 16.20
CA ASN A 89 4.67 17.41 17.25
C ASN A 89 5.36 18.60 17.93
N PRO A 90 5.37 18.70 19.28
CA PRO A 90 5.95 19.85 19.98
C PRO A 90 7.39 20.18 19.58
N ALA A 91 8.21 19.18 19.25
CA ALA A 91 9.58 19.42 18.79
C ALA A 91 9.62 20.05 17.39
N ILE A 92 8.71 19.64 16.48
CA ILE A 92 8.59 20.26 15.15
C ILE A 92 8.10 21.70 15.30
N GLU A 93 7.11 21.95 16.14
CA GLU A 93 6.59 23.30 16.42
C GLU A 93 7.68 24.22 17.03
N ALA A 94 8.50 23.69 17.93
CA ALA A 94 9.62 24.42 18.49
C ALA A 94 10.67 24.80 17.43
N LEU A 95 10.93 23.91 16.45
CA LEU A 95 11.82 24.21 15.32
C LEU A 95 11.22 25.25 14.37
N ARG A 96 9.92 25.13 14.04
CA ARG A 96 9.19 26.16 13.27
C ARG A 96 9.23 27.52 13.94
N GLY A 97 9.03 27.58 15.26
CA GLY A 97 9.10 28.80 16.05
C GLY A 97 10.47 29.48 16.04
N ARG A 98 11.53 28.72 15.73
CA ARG A 98 12.90 29.22 15.52
C ARG A 98 13.21 29.53 14.04
N GLY A 99 12.22 29.44 13.15
CA GLY A 99 12.35 29.79 11.74
C GLY A 99 12.66 28.61 10.80
N ALA A 100 12.70 27.36 11.29
CA ALA A 100 12.93 26.20 10.44
C ALA A 100 11.75 25.99 9.48
N GLN A 101 12.06 25.79 8.21
CA GLN A 101 11.08 25.31 7.22
C GLN A 101 10.88 23.81 7.40
N VAL A 102 9.63 23.34 7.29
CA VAL A 102 9.29 21.91 7.41
C VAL A 102 8.77 21.40 6.08
N THR A 103 9.36 20.33 5.61
CA THR A 103 9.00 19.63 4.37
C THR A 103 9.03 18.10 4.57
N SER A 104 8.80 17.36 3.52
CA SER A 104 8.94 15.91 3.48
C SER A 104 9.62 15.47 2.19
N GLU A 105 10.14 14.23 2.16
CA GLU A 105 10.70 13.63 0.94
C GLU A 105 9.68 13.67 -0.20
N MET A 106 8.41 13.37 0.09
CA MET A 106 7.34 13.36 -0.90
C MET A 106 6.96 14.75 -1.41
N GLU A 107 6.94 15.75 -0.53
CA GLU A 107 6.70 17.15 -0.93
C GLU A 107 7.77 17.64 -1.92
N VAL A 108 9.04 17.37 -1.62
CA VAL A 108 10.16 17.71 -2.50
C VAL A 108 10.08 16.92 -3.82
N PHE A 109 9.72 15.62 -3.75
CA PHE A 109 9.49 14.84 -4.97
C PHE A 109 8.46 15.51 -5.89
N PHE A 110 7.33 15.96 -5.36
CA PHE A 110 6.30 16.66 -6.15
C PHE A 110 6.78 18.00 -6.71
N GLU A 111 7.75 18.64 -6.05
CA GLU A 111 8.34 19.90 -6.52
C GLU A 111 9.26 19.72 -7.72
N VAL A 112 10.09 18.67 -7.69
CA VAL A 112 11.19 18.50 -8.64
C VAL A 112 10.95 17.44 -9.72
N CYS A 113 9.85 16.68 -9.61
CA CYS A 113 9.52 15.61 -10.54
C CYS A 113 9.13 16.16 -11.92
N PRO A 114 9.83 15.77 -13.01
CA PRO A 114 9.50 16.22 -14.35
C PRO A 114 8.31 15.47 -14.99
N CYS A 115 7.85 14.38 -14.36
CA CYS A 115 6.81 13.50 -14.88
C CYS A 115 5.40 14.02 -14.64
N THR A 116 4.44 13.49 -15.41
CA THR A 116 3.03 13.59 -15.00
C THR A 116 2.79 12.70 -13.79
N ILE A 117 2.35 13.29 -12.67
CA ILE A 117 2.08 12.56 -11.43
C ILE A 117 0.62 12.14 -11.37
N LEU A 118 0.37 10.84 -11.19
CA LEU A 118 -0.92 10.25 -10.92
C LEU A 118 -0.89 9.72 -9.49
N ALA A 119 -1.68 10.31 -8.58
CA ALA A 119 -1.65 9.90 -7.17
C ALA A 119 -2.97 9.29 -6.69
N VAL A 120 -2.85 8.31 -5.83
CA VAL A 120 -3.95 7.53 -5.26
C VAL A 120 -3.92 7.63 -3.74
N THR A 121 -5.06 7.98 -3.13
CA THR A 121 -5.29 7.85 -1.70
C THR A 121 -6.66 7.24 -1.41
N GLY A 122 -6.96 7.01 -0.15
CA GLY A 122 -8.21 6.43 0.35
C GLY A 122 -8.01 5.67 1.65
N SER A 123 -9.06 5.15 2.23
CA SER A 123 -8.95 4.22 3.36
C SER A 123 -8.54 2.84 2.86
N ASP A 124 -9.25 2.30 1.87
CA ASP A 124 -9.01 0.99 1.27
C ASP A 124 -8.78 1.08 -0.25
N GLY A 125 -8.27 0.02 -0.86
CA GLY A 125 -8.08 -0.10 -2.31
C GLY A 125 -6.89 0.66 -2.90
N LYS A 126 -6.20 1.50 -2.14
CA LYS A 126 -5.05 2.31 -2.61
C LYS A 126 -4.04 1.51 -3.41
N THR A 127 -3.46 0.51 -2.79
CA THR A 127 -2.35 -0.27 -3.38
C THR A 127 -2.79 -0.96 -4.66
N THR A 128 -3.96 -1.58 -4.67
CA THR A 128 -4.50 -2.24 -5.85
C THR A 128 -4.74 -1.24 -6.99
N THR A 129 -5.40 -0.11 -6.69
CA THR A 129 -5.66 0.93 -7.69
C THR A 129 -4.37 1.52 -8.24
N THR A 130 -3.39 1.83 -7.37
CA THR A 130 -2.07 2.35 -7.79
C THR A 130 -1.34 1.36 -8.69
N THR A 131 -1.34 0.07 -8.33
CA THR A 131 -0.70 -0.97 -9.13
C THR A 131 -1.42 -1.15 -10.46
N LEU A 132 -2.76 -1.17 -10.49
CA LEU A 132 -3.54 -1.27 -11.74
C LEU A 132 -3.23 -0.12 -12.69
N ILE A 133 -3.19 1.12 -12.21
CA ILE A 133 -2.81 2.29 -13.02
C ILE A 133 -1.41 2.10 -13.61
N SER A 134 -0.45 1.67 -12.78
CA SER A 134 0.93 1.41 -13.21
C SER A 134 0.99 0.33 -14.30
N GLU A 135 0.31 -0.79 -14.11
CA GLU A 135 0.31 -1.91 -15.05
C GLU A 135 -0.40 -1.55 -16.37
N MET A 136 -1.51 -0.81 -16.32
CA MET A 136 -2.18 -0.31 -17.52
C MET A 136 -1.28 0.64 -18.33
N LEU A 137 -0.59 1.57 -17.69
CA LEU A 137 0.35 2.49 -18.36
C LEU A 137 1.55 1.74 -18.94
N LYS A 138 2.15 0.79 -18.22
CA LYS A 138 3.25 -0.06 -18.69
C LYS A 138 2.83 -0.90 -19.90
N ALA A 139 1.66 -1.54 -19.83
CA ALA A 139 1.12 -2.33 -20.94
C ALA A 139 0.82 -1.48 -22.18
N ALA A 140 0.52 -0.18 -21.99
CA ALA A 140 0.42 0.81 -23.07
C ALA A 140 1.78 1.33 -23.56
N GLY A 141 2.90 0.72 -23.13
CA GLY A 141 4.25 1.10 -23.57
C GLY A 141 4.80 2.39 -22.95
N LYS A 142 4.21 2.86 -21.83
CA LYS A 142 4.68 4.06 -21.13
C LYS A 142 5.79 3.72 -20.14
N THR A 143 6.73 4.64 -19.93
CA THR A 143 7.68 4.59 -18.83
C THR A 143 7.00 5.01 -17.54
N VAL A 144 7.01 4.12 -16.52
CA VAL A 144 6.27 4.32 -15.27
C VAL A 144 7.18 4.16 -14.06
N TRP A 145 7.14 5.14 -13.18
CA TRP A 145 7.81 5.17 -11.89
C TRP A 145 6.77 4.97 -10.77
N LEU A 146 6.84 3.83 -10.10
CA LEU A 146 5.87 3.44 -9.07
C LEU A 146 6.47 3.61 -7.68
N GLY A 147 5.78 4.35 -6.78
CA GLY A 147 6.28 4.54 -5.42
C GLY A 147 5.31 5.26 -4.47
N GLY A 148 5.87 5.94 -3.47
CA GLY A 148 5.14 6.61 -2.40
C GLY A 148 5.04 5.77 -1.14
N ASN A 149 3.84 5.51 -0.64
CA ASN A 149 3.61 4.64 0.52
C ASN A 149 3.87 3.14 0.24
N ILE A 150 4.16 2.81 -0.99
CA ILE A 150 4.54 1.49 -1.49
C ILE A 150 5.77 1.60 -2.39
N GLY A 151 6.41 0.47 -2.68
CA GLY A 151 7.51 0.41 -3.65
C GLY A 151 8.79 1.10 -3.15
N THR A 152 9.50 1.71 -4.10
CA THR A 152 10.79 2.35 -3.87
C THR A 152 10.62 3.86 -3.67
N PRO A 153 11.42 4.51 -2.79
CA PRO A 153 11.47 5.96 -2.68
C PRO A 153 11.80 6.61 -4.04
N LEU A 154 10.99 7.57 -4.46
CA LEU A 154 11.07 8.11 -5.82
C LEU A 154 12.02 9.30 -5.97
N LEU A 155 12.21 10.09 -4.91
CA LEU A 155 13.03 11.31 -4.98
C LEU A 155 14.47 11.06 -5.46
N PRO A 156 15.19 10.02 -5.00
CA PRO A 156 16.53 9.72 -5.51
C PRO A 156 16.57 9.28 -6.98
N LEU A 157 15.43 8.87 -7.54
CA LEU A 157 15.31 8.40 -8.91
C LEU A 157 14.98 9.54 -9.91
N VAL A 158 14.68 10.74 -9.43
CA VAL A 158 14.25 11.88 -10.28
C VAL A 158 15.26 12.19 -11.38
N ARG A 159 16.55 12.03 -11.12
CA ARG A 159 17.62 12.22 -12.14
C ARG A 159 17.48 11.30 -13.37
N GLN A 160 16.76 10.18 -13.23
CA GLN A 160 16.53 9.21 -14.32
C GLN A 160 15.21 9.47 -15.04
N MET A 161 14.32 10.27 -14.42
CA MET A 161 12.98 10.57 -14.94
C MET A 161 13.02 11.60 -16.05
N LYS A 162 12.10 11.51 -16.99
CA LYS A 162 12.02 12.41 -18.15
C LYS A 162 10.63 13.03 -18.28
N PRO A 163 10.51 14.23 -18.83
CA PRO A 163 9.22 14.74 -19.30
C PRO A 163 8.58 13.72 -20.25
N GLY A 164 7.31 13.39 -20.02
CA GLY A 164 6.60 12.35 -20.77
C GLY A 164 6.54 10.98 -20.09
N ASP A 165 7.36 10.72 -19.07
CA ASP A 165 7.18 9.59 -18.16
C ASP A 165 6.01 9.84 -17.22
N TYR A 166 5.58 8.80 -16.52
CA TYR A 166 4.50 8.85 -15.55
C TYR A 166 4.99 8.42 -14.17
N ALA A 167 4.72 9.22 -13.14
CA ALA A 167 4.92 8.83 -11.74
C ALA A 167 3.58 8.41 -11.13
N VAL A 168 3.43 7.17 -10.76
CA VAL A 168 2.21 6.63 -10.11
C VAL A 168 2.49 6.45 -8.63
N VAL A 169 1.78 7.21 -7.79
CA VAL A 169 2.15 7.40 -6.39
C VAL A 169 1.00 7.04 -5.46
N GLU A 170 1.23 6.08 -4.55
CA GLU A 170 0.33 5.85 -3.43
C GLU A 170 0.63 6.84 -2.30
N LEU A 171 -0.40 7.53 -1.78
CA LEU A 171 -0.25 8.47 -0.67
C LEU A 171 -1.09 8.06 0.55
N SER A 172 -0.42 7.95 1.71
CA SER A 172 -1.06 7.82 3.00
C SER A 172 -1.60 9.17 3.49
N SER A 173 -2.51 9.16 4.49
CA SER A 173 -2.94 10.39 5.16
C SER A 173 -1.78 11.11 5.86
N PHE A 174 -0.82 10.35 6.39
CA PHE A 174 0.36 10.89 7.08
C PHE A 174 1.31 11.65 6.16
N GLN A 175 1.46 11.19 4.91
CA GLN A 175 2.22 11.92 3.89
C GLN A 175 1.47 13.18 3.46
N LEU A 176 0.15 13.08 3.27
CA LEU A 176 -0.69 14.18 2.81
C LEU A 176 -0.93 15.28 3.86
N MET A 177 -0.73 14.99 5.17
CA MET A 177 -1.20 15.83 6.29
C MET A 177 -0.77 17.30 6.19
N ASP A 178 0.41 17.60 5.69
CA ASP A 178 0.95 18.95 5.51
C ASP A 178 1.48 19.23 4.11
N MET A 179 1.16 18.36 3.12
CA MET A 179 1.52 18.60 1.72
C MET A 179 0.80 19.82 1.15
N LYS A 180 1.60 20.66 0.47
CA LYS A 180 1.17 21.90 -0.19
C LYS A 180 1.15 21.79 -1.71
N ARG A 181 1.41 20.59 -2.23
CA ARG A 181 1.40 20.28 -3.67
C ARG A 181 0.45 19.14 -3.95
N SER A 182 -0.24 19.19 -5.07
CA SER A 182 -1.15 18.15 -5.54
C SER A 182 -0.71 17.64 -6.92
N PRO A 183 -0.99 16.35 -7.27
CA PRO A 183 -0.67 15.79 -8.59
C PRO A 183 -1.57 16.36 -9.69
N GLN A 184 -1.18 16.17 -10.94
CA GLN A 184 -2.03 16.52 -12.09
C GLN A 184 -3.30 15.67 -12.15
N ARG A 185 -3.21 14.38 -11.75
CA ARG A 185 -4.37 13.51 -11.62
C ARG A 185 -4.41 12.88 -10.23
N ALA A 186 -5.55 12.96 -9.58
CA ALA A 186 -5.77 12.45 -8.23
C ALA A 186 -6.98 11.53 -8.18
N VAL A 187 -6.92 10.46 -7.39
CA VAL A 187 -8.10 9.66 -7.05
C VAL A 187 -8.19 9.40 -5.55
N ILE A 188 -9.39 9.50 -5.01
CA ILE A 188 -9.74 9.04 -3.66
C ILE A 188 -10.68 7.86 -3.80
N THR A 189 -10.22 6.65 -3.42
CA THR A 189 -10.98 5.41 -3.60
C THR A 189 -12.22 5.34 -2.72
N ASN A 190 -12.06 5.64 -1.43
CA ASN A 190 -13.09 5.72 -0.41
C ASN A 190 -12.55 6.37 0.86
N LEU A 191 -13.44 6.77 1.76
CA LEU A 191 -13.09 7.26 3.10
C LEU A 191 -13.98 6.58 4.14
N ALA A 192 -13.33 5.90 5.09
CA ALA A 192 -13.94 5.25 6.25
C ALA A 192 -13.02 5.43 7.47
N PRO A 193 -13.52 5.33 8.70
CA PRO A 193 -12.71 5.47 9.92
C PRO A 193 -11.48 4.56 9.88
N ASN A 194 -10.31 5.19 9.98
CA ASN A 194 -9.02 4.50 9.99
C ASN A 194 -7.95 5.42 10.62
N HIS A 195 -6.95 4.83 11.30
CA HIS A 195 -5.83 5.58 11.91
C HIS A 195 -6.26 6.67 12.90
N LEU A 196 -7.39 6.48 13.61
CA LEU A 196 -7.86 7.41 14.65
C LEU A 196 -7.07 7.31 15.96
N ASP A 197 -6.11 6.41 16.02
CA ASP A 197 -5.07 6.32 17.06
C ASP A 197 -3.95 7.37 16.88
N ILE A 198 -3.86 7.98 15.69
CA ILE A 198 -2.84 8.98 15.35
C ILE A 198 -3.49 10.30 14.93
N HIS A 199 -4.50 10.26 14.06
CA HIS A 199 -5.32 11.43 13.78
C HIS A 199 -6.22 11.75 14.98
N ARG A 200 -6.35 13.02 15.31
CA ARG A 200 -7.19 13.49 16.41
C ARG A 200 -8.64 13.03 16.28
N ASP A 201 -9.15 13.05 15.06
CA ASP A 201 -10.53 12.69 14.73
C ASP A 201 -10.68 12.37 13.22
N MET A 202 -11.91 12.00 12.81
CA MET A 202 -12.22 11.71 11.42
C MET A 202 -12.12 12.96 10.53
N GLU A 203 -12.35 14.16 11.06
CA GLU A 203 -12.26 15.41 10.30
C GLU A 203 -10.81 15.70 9.88
N GLU A 204 -9.86 15.57 10.80
CA GLU A 204 -8.43 15.71 10.50
C GLU A 204 -7.96 14.67 9.50
N TYR A 205 -8.40 13.41 9.64
CA TYR A 205 -8.09 12.34 8.68
C TYR A 205 -8.60 12.66 7.26
N VAL A 206 -9.84 13.14 7.15
CA VAL A 206 -10.45 13.56 5.88
C VAL A 206 -9.73 14.79 5.33
N ASP A 207 -9.45 15.78 6.17
CA ASP A 207 -8.80 17.02 5.75
C ASP A 207 -7.38 16.77 5.25
N ALA A 208 -6.61 15.90 5.91
CA ALA A 208 -5.31 15.45 5.43
C ALA A 208 -5.41 14.87 4.01
N LYS A 209 -6.39 14.01 3.73
CA LYS A 209 -6.53 13.40 2.41
C LYS A 209 -7.01 14.37 1.33
N LYS A 210 -7.70 15.45 1.67
CA LYS A 210 -8.06 16.51 0.71
C LYS A 210 -6.84 17.19 0.10
N ASN A 211 -5.68 17.15 0.75
CA ASN A 211 -4.45 17.75 0.21
C ASN A 211 -4.00 17.07 -1.10
N ILE A 212 -4.50 15.87 -1.43
CA ILE A 212 -4.23 15.26 -2.72
C ILE A 212 -4.79 16.06 -3.90
N PHE A 213 -5.82 16.89 -3.68
CA PHE A 213 -6.42 17.72 -4.73
C PHE A 213 -6.55 19.22 -4.39
N ARG A 214 -6.36 19.60 -3.12
CA ARG A 214 -6.57 20.98 -2.64
C ARG A 214 -5.74 22.01 -3.39
N HIS A 215 -4.56 21.61 -3.84
CA HIS A 215 -3.59 22.48 -4.53
C HIS A 215 -3.53 22.22 -6.05
N GLN A 216 -4.49 21.49 -6.63
CA GLN A 216 -4.62 21.38 -8.08
C GLN A 216 -5.09 22.71 -8.65
N ASP A 217 -4.58 23.03 -9.83
CA ASP A 217 -5.08 24.14 -10.65
C ASP A 217 -6.28 23.70 -11.52
N SER A 218 -6.72 24.59 -12.41
CA SER A 218 -7.85 24.33 -13.31
C SER A 218 -7.63 23.23 -14.33
N SER A 219 -6.39 22.80 -14.57
CA SER A 219 -6.04 21.68 -15.46
C SER A 219 -6.09 20.33 -14.76
N GLY A 220 -6.17 20.31 -13.42
CA GLY A 220 -6.16 19.11 -12.61
C GLY A 220 -7.37 18.21 -12.83
N LEU A 221 -7.19 16.90 -12.72
CA LEU A 221 -8.25 15.90 -12.74
C LEU A 221 -8.38 15.23 -11.37
N LEU A 222 -9.57 15.34 -10.78
CA LEU A 222 -9.94 14.67 -9.53
C LEU A 222 -10.96 13.56 -9.80
N ILE A 223 -10.68 12.36 -9.34
CA ILE A 223 -11.55 11.19 -9.45
C ILE A 223 -12.04 10.76 -8.06
N LEU A 224 -13.34 10.58 -7.92
CA LEU A 224 -14.01 10.34 -6.64
C LEU A 224 -15.01 9.19 -6.72
N ASN A 225 -15.18 8.48 -5.62
CA ASN A 225 -16.19 7.46 -5.45
C ASN A 225 -17.53 8.11 -5.10
N ALA A 226 -18.54 8.00 -5.98
CA ALA A 226 -19.88 8.53 -5.74
C ALA A 226 -20.68 7.69 -4.73
N ASP A 227 -20.32 6.43 -4.53
CA ASP A 227 -20.99 5.53 -3.59
C ASP A 227 -20.54 5.75 -2.13
N ASN A 228 -19.47 6.54 -1.92
CA ASN A 228 -18.98 6.92 -0.61
C ASN A 228 -19.45 8.32 -0.24
N ALA A 229 -20.30 8.45 0.78
CA ALA A 229 -20.95 9.71 1.15
C ALA A 229 -19.96 10.87 1.41
N ILE A 230 -18.77 10.58 1.91
CA ILE A 230 -17.74 11.59 2.21
C ILE A 230 -17.12 12.09 0.90
N THR A 231 -16.66 11.20 0.03
CA THR A 231 -15.99 11.57 -1.22
C THR A 231 -16.96 12.16 -2.24
N ALA A 232 -18.22 11.75 -2.25
CA ALA A 232 -19.26 12.29 -3.13
C ALA A 232 -19.49 13.79 -2.96
N ALA A 233 -19.20 14.33 -1.76
CA ALA A 233 -19.33 15.75 -1.45
C ALA A 233 -18.14 16.61 -1.92
N PHE A 234 -17.03 16.02 -2.36
CA PHE A 234 -15.85 16.78 -2.72
C PHE A 234 -15.91 17.33 -4.15
N ARG A 235 -15.23 18.44 -4.36
CA ARG A 235 -15.02 19.04 -5.69
C ARG A 235 -13.59 19.62 -5.73
N GLY A 236 -12.90 19.39 -6.86
CA GLY A 236 -11.61 20.00 -7.15
C GLY A 236 -11.72 21.35 -7.85
N ASN A 237 -10.60 22.04 -7.99
CA ASN A 237 -10.53 23.29 -8.76
C ASN A 237 -10.57 23.07 -10.28
N GLY A 238 -10.14 21.89 -10.74
CA GLY A 238 -10.19 21.45 -12.12
C GLY A 238 -11.38 20.54 -12.41
N GLN A 239 -11.18 19.57 -13.30
CA GLN A 239 -12.21 18.61 -13.67
C GLN A 239 -12.40 17.60 -12.54
N THR A 240 -13.66 17.45 -12.08
CA THR A 240 -14.06 16.38 -11.14
C THR A 240 -14.89 15.33 -11.87
N ARG A 241 -14.48 14.07 -11.79
CA ARG A 241 -15.19 12.91 -12.33
C ARG A 241 -15.51 11.92 -11.22
N PHE A 242 -16.59 11.18 -11.40
CA PHE A 242 -17.04 10.18 -10.44
C PHE A 242 -17.01 8.78 -11.04
N PHE A 243 -16.71 7.79 -10.19
CA PHE A 243 -17.06 6.41 -10.46
C PHE A 243 -18.11 5.91 -9.45
N SER A 244 -18.96 5.00 -9.88
CA SER A 244 -20.02 4.42 -9.05
C SER A 244 -20.35 3.00 -9.49
N ARG A 245 -20.38 2.10 -8.53
CA ARG A 245 -20.86 0.73 -8.73
C ARG A 245 -22.36 0.62 -8.59
N LEU A 246 -23.00 1.55 -7.86
CA LEU A 246 -24.42 1.51 -7.48
C LEU A 246 -25.30 2.41 -8.34
N GLY A 247 -24.74 3.38 -9.05
CA GLY A 247 -25.50 4.35 -9.80
C GLY A 247 -24.79 4.87 -11.05
N LYS A 248 -25.41 5.86 -11.71
CA LYS A 248 -24.81 6.50 -12.88
C LYS A 248 -23.67 7.42 -12.49
N ALA A 249 -22.56 7.31 -13.17
CA ALA A 249 -21.37 8.13 -13.02
C ALA A 249 -20.58 8.17 -14.33
N HIS A 250 -19.47 8.93 -14.39
CA HIS A 250 -18.60 8.95 -15.56
C HIS A 250 -18.03 7.55 -15.86
N VAL A 251 -17.61 6.82 -14.82
CA VAL A 251 -17.33 5.39 -14.91
C VAL A 251 -18.33 4.66 -14.00
N CYS A 252 -19.14 3.76 -14.54
CA CYS A 252 -20.18 3.06 -13.79
C CYS A 252 -20.24 1.58 -14.13
N LEU A 253 -20.89 0.81 -13.25
CA LEU A 253 -21.15 -0.61 -13.45
C LEU A 253 -22.61 -0.77 -13.96
N GLU A 254 -22.79 -1.34 -15.14
CA GLU A 254 -24.08 -1.64 -15.74
C GLU A 254 -24.11 -3.12 -16.15
N GLU A 255 -25.04 -3.91 -15.59
CA GLU A 255 -25.25 -5.33 -15.92
C GLU A 255 -23.97 -6.17 -16.01
N GLY A 256 -23.01 -5.95 -15.10
CA GLY A 256 -21.75 -6.69 -15.07
C GLY A 256 -20.64 -6.12 -15.99
N VAL A 257 -20.91 -4.99 -16.65
CA VAL A 257 -19.96 -4.29 -17.53
C VAL A 257 -19.56 -2.96 -16.92
N ILE A 258 -18.27 -2.66 -16.85
CA ILE A 258 -17.77 -1.33 -16.52
C ILE A 258 -17.86 -0.47 -17.77
N CYS A 259 -18.65 0.61 -17.69
CA CYS A 259 -18.84 1.59 -18.75
C CYS A 259 -18.15 2.91 -18.40
N ARG A 260 -17.64 3.65 -19.40
CA ARG A 260 -17.06 4.98 -19.26
C ARG A 260 -17.70 5.92 -20.30
N GLY A 261 -18.33 7.01 -19.84
CA GLY A 261 -19.04 7.94 -20.71
C GLY A 261 -20.20 7.29 -21.49
N GLY A 262 -20.77 6.18 -21.00
CA GLY A 262 -21.80 5.37 -21.65
C GLY A 262 -21.26 4.29 -22.61
N GLU A 263 -19.94 4.22 -22.84
CA GLU A 263 -19.33 3.20 -23.69
C GLU A 263 -18.80 2.03 -22.84
N LYS A 264 -18.91 0.80 -23.36
CA LYS A 264 -18.42 -0.41 -22.71
C LYS A 264 -16.89 -0.46 -22.75
N VAL A 265 -16.27 -0.65 -21.57
CA VAL A 265 -14.81 -0.77 -21.44
C VAL A 265 -14.38 -2.18 -21.08
N LEU A 266 -15.00 -2.78 -20.03
CA LEU A 266 -14.51 -4.02 -19.43
C LEU A 266 -15.68 -4.85 -18.86
N GLU A 267 -15.76 -6.13 -19.20
CA GLU A 267 -16.62 -7.10 -18.52
C GLU A 267 -16.03 -7.46 -17.14
N THR A 268 -16.83 -7.46 -16.09
CA THR A 268 -16.34 -7.83 -14.74
C THR A 268 -15.89 -9.27 -14.64
N SER A 269 -16.38 -10.16 -15.52
CA SER A 269 -15.93 -11.55 -15.66
C SER A 269 -14.49 -11.70 -16.14
N ASP A 270 -13.93 -10.69 -16.80
CA ASP A 270 -12.53 -10.65 -17.24
C ASP A 270 -11.57 -10.32 -16.10
N ILE A 271 -12.06 -9.81 -14.96
CA ILE A 271 -11.23 -9.45 -13.81
C ILE A 271 -10.79 -10.70 -13.05
N LEU A 272 -9.50 -11.02 -13.08
CA LEU A 272 -8.95 -12.20 -12.41
C LEU A 272 -8.93 -12.10 -10.90
N ILE A 273 -8.69 -10.90 -10.36
CA ILE A 273 -8.60 -10.72 -8.90
C ILE A 273 -9.99 -10.75 -8.27
N PRO A 274 -10.20 -11.57 -7.21
CA PRO A 274 -11.52 -11.78 -6.65
C PRO A 274 -12.01 -10.59 -5.82
N GLY A 275 -13.32 -10.49 -5.66
CA GLY A 275 -13.98 -9.54 -4.78
C GLY A 275 -14.55 -8.31 -5.49
N VAL A 276 -15.74 -7.90 -5.05
CA VAL A 276 -16.47 -6.76 -5.62
C VAL A 276 -15.75 -5.42 -5.46
N HIS A 277 -14.94 -5.27 -4.40
CA HIS A 277 -14.09 -4.12 -4.17
C HIS A 277 -13.03 -3.94 -5.27
N ASN A 278 -12.63 -5.04 -5.94
CA ASN A 278 -11.70 -4.95 -7.06
C ASN A 278 -12.36 -4.40 -8.32
N VAL A 279 -13.67 -4.59 -8.50
CA VAL A 279 -14.42 -3.89 -9.55
C VAL A 279 -14.34 -2.37 -9.35
N GLU A 280 -14.50 -1.90 -8.11
CA GLU A 280 -14.35 -0.47 -7.76
C GLU A 280 -12.93 0.04 -8.00
N ASN A 281 -11.89 -0.77 -7.66
CA ASN A 281 -10.50 -0.43 -7.94
C ASN A 281 -10.22 -0.30 -9.44
N TYR A 282 -10.79 -1.19 -10.28
CA TYR A 282 -10.72 -1.09 -11.74
C TYR A 282 -11.43 0.16 -12.25
N MET A 283 -12.62 0.48 -11.74
CA MET A 283 -13.37 1.68 -12.15
C MET A 283 -12.56 2.96 -11.85
N ALA A 284 -11.94 3.03 -10.67
CA ALA A 284 -11.06 4.12 -10.28
C ALA A 284 -9.83 4.23 -11.21
N ALA A 285 -9.18 3.08 -11.51
CA ALA A 285 -8.03 3.02 -12.41
C ALA A 285 -8.39 3.40 -13.85
N ILE A 286 -9.52 2.91 -14.38
CA ILE A 286 -10.04 3.24 -15.72
C ILE A 286 -10.27 4.75 -15.85
N ALA A 287 -10.87 5.38 -14.84
CA ALA A 287 -11.05 6.83 -14.83
C ALA A 287 -9.72 7.59 -14.80
N MET A 288 -8.71 7.07 -14.09
CA MET A 288 -7.38 7.68 -13.98
C MET A 288 -6.59 7.65 -15.28
N VAL A 289 -6.68 6.55 -16.04
CA VAL A 289 -5.89 6.35 -17.26
C VAL A 289 -6.61 6.81 -18.54
N GLU A 290 -7.79 7.41 -18.41
CA GLU A 290 -8.56 7.90 -19.56
C GLU A 290 -7.77 8.88 -20.41
N GLY A 291 -7.75 8.65 -21.73
CA GLY A 291 -6.94 9.39 -22.69
C GLY A 291 -5.44 9.07 -22.67
N LEU A 292 -4.99 8.13 -21.82
CA LEU A 292 -3.60 7.67 -21.75
C LEU A 292 -3.43 6.23 -22.19
N VAL A 293 -4.48 5.41 -22.05
CA VAL A 293 -4.47 3.96 -22.29
C VAL A 293 -5.73 3.57 -23.08
N ASP A 294 -5.57 2.74 -24.09
CA ASP A 294 -6.66 2.21 -24.88
C ASP A 294 -7.42 1.09 -24.16
N ASP A 295 -8.69 0.91 -24.46
CA ASP A 295 -9.57 -0.06 -23.77
C ASP A 295 -9.13 -1.51 -23.99
N ASP A 296 -8.51 -1.84 -25.12
CA ASP A 296 -7.94 -3.18 -25.37
C ASP A 296 -6.80 -3.50 -24.39
N VAL A 297 -5.98 -2.51 -24.05
CA VAL A 297 -4.92 -2.65 -23.04
C VAL A 297 -5.53 -2.83 -21.64
N ILE A 298 -6.59 -2.09 -21.31
CA ILE A 298 -7.31 -2.25 -20.04
C ILE A 298 -7.85 -3.68 -19.93
N ARG A 299 -8.50 -4.19 -20.97
CA ARG A 299 -9.00 -5.58 -21.02
C ARG A 299 -7.87 -6.62 -20.90
N HIS A 300 -6.75 -6.38 -21.56
CA HIS A 300 -5.58 -7.25 -21.43
C HIS A 300 -5.08 -7.30 -19.98
N VAL A 301 -4.92 -6.15 -19.32
CA VAL A 301 -4.50 -6.09 -17.91
C VAL A 301 -5.54 -6.79 -17.01
N ALA A 302 -6.84 -6.62 -17.25
CA ALA A 302 -7.86 -7.29 -16.43
C ALA A 302 -7.73 -8.83 -16.49
N ARG A 303 -7.40 -9.38 -17.65
CA ARG A 303 -7.23 -10.82 -17.89
C ARG A 303 -5.87 -11.38 -17.43
N THR A 304 -4.89 -10.54 -17.14
CA THR A 304 -3.51 -10.97 -16.81
C THR A 304 -3.05 -10.54 -15.43
N PHE A 305 -3.64 -9.50 -14.85
CA PHE A 305 -3.26 -9.00 -13.54
C PHE A 305 -3.72 -9.94 -12.41
N GLY A 306 -2.80 -10.69 -11.85
CA GLY A 306 -3.06 -11.66 -10.79
C GLY A 306 -3.20 -11.06 -9.39
N GLY A 307 -3.09 -9.74 -9.21
CA GLY A 307 -3.17 -9.06 -7.92
C GLY A 307 -1.87 -8.36 -7.52
N VAL A 308 -1.93 -7.67 -6.39
CA VAL A 308 -0.76 -7.05 -5.77
C VAL A 308 0.07 -8.14 -5.09
N GLU A 309 1.38 -8.10 -5.27
CA GLU A 309 2.29 -9.07 -4.67
C GLU A 309 2.03 -9.26 -3.17
N HIS A 310 1.92 -10.51 -2.74
CA HIS A 310 1.59 -10.93 -1.38
C HIS A 310 0.20 -10.53 -0.83
N ARG A 311 -0.69 -9.97 -1.66
CA ARG A 311 -2.05 -9.57 -1.27
C ARG A 311 -3.08 -10.24 -2.17
N ILE A 312 -3.60 -11.39 -1.76
CA ILE A 312 -4.52 -12.24 -2.55
C ILE A 312 -4.00 -12.37 -4.00
N GLU A 313 -2.69 -12.50 -4.14
CA GLU A 313 -1.97 -12.63 -5.41
C GLU A 313 -2.23 -14.01 -5.99
N LEU A 314 -2.79 -14.11 -7.20
CA LEU A 314 -2.89 -15.38 -7.93
C LEU A 314 -1.51 -15.78 -8.43
N VAL A 315 -0.91 -16.78 -7.78
CA VAL A 315 0.44 -17.28 -8.10
C VAL A 315 0.43 -18.23 -9.28
N ARG A 316 -0.54 -19.16 -9.29
CA ARG A 316 -0.61 -20.23 -10.28
C ARG A 316 -2.01 -20.81 -10.37
N VAL A 317 -2.37 -21.25 -11.57
CA VAL A 317 -3.46 -22.21 -11.79
C VAL A 317 -2.83 -23.52 -12.24
N LYS A 318 -3.07 -24.61 -11.52
CA LYS A 318 -2.58 -25.94 -11.86
C LYS A 318 -3.69 -26.97 -11.69
N ASP A 319 -3.95 -27.75 -12.72
CA ASP A 319 -4.99 -28.81 -12.72
C ASP A 319 -6.35 -28.27 -12.22
N GLY A 320 -6.72 -27.05 -12.66
CA GLY A 320 -7.94 -26.34 -12.24
C GLY A 320 -7.89 -25.73 -10.83
N VAL A 321 -6.86 -26.00 -10.02
CA VAL A 321 -6.67 -25.42 -8.68
C VAL A 321 -6.00 -24.05 -8.78
N LYS A 322 -6.60 -23.05 -8.10
CA LYS A 322 -6.06 -21.69 -8.02
C LYS A 322 -5.30 -21.49 -6.69
N PHE A 323 -4.02 -21.13 -6.77
CA PHE A 323 -3.16 -20.87 -5.61
C PHE A 323 -2.97 -19.38 -5.38
N TYR A 324 -3.41 -18.88 -4.22
CA TYR A 324 -3.33 -17.47 -3.85
C TYR A 324 -2.35 -17.23 -2.69
N ASN A 325 -1.55 -16.17 -2.83
CA ASN A 325 -0.61 -15.69 -1.84
C ASN A 325 -1.17 -14.41 -1.16
N ASP A 326 -1.50 -14.51 0.11
CA ASP A 326 -1.94 -13.39 0.95
C ASP A 326 -1.02 -13.25 2.19
N SER A 327 0.28 -13.39 1.98
CA SER A 327 1.29 -13.38 3.04
C SER A 327 1.29 -12.09 3.87
N ILE A 328 0.81 -10.97 3.31
CA ILE A 328 0.66 -9.69 4.02
C ILE A 328 -0.40 -9.74 5.13
N ALA A 329 -1.31 -10.72 5.11
CA ALA A 329 -2.36 -10.90 6.11
C ALA A 329 -1.78 -11.41 7.45
N SER A 330 -1.05 -10.55 8.15
CA SER A 330 -0.36 -10.84 9.41
C SER A 330 -1.18 -10.57 10.67
N SER A 331 -2.52 -10.60 10.54
CA SER A 331 -3.49 -10.48 11.65
C SER A 331 -4.83 -11.14 11.27
N PRO A 332 -5.65 -11.56 12.25
CA PRO A 332 -6.96 -12.14 12.01
C PRO A 332 -7.86 -11.30 11.12
N SER A 333 -7.96 -9.99 11.36
CA SER A 333 -8.82 -9.08 10.57
C SER A 333 -8.48 -9.04 9.08
N ARG A 334 -7.19 -9.15 8.73
CA ARG A 334 -6.75 -9.18 7.32
C ARG A 334 -7.10 -10.51 6.65
N THR A 335 -6.89 -11.62 7.32
CA THR A 335 -7.29 -12.94 6.81
C THR A 335 -8.81 -13.03 6.64
N ILE A 336 -9.60 -12.46 7.55
CA ILE A 336 -11.06 -12.36 7.43
C ILE A 336 -11.44 -11.61 6.13
N ALA A 337 -10.82 -10.46 5.88
CA ALA A 337 -11.05 -9.72 4.64
C ALA A 337 -10.68 -10.54 3.40
N GLY A 338 -9.58 -11.30 3.47
CA GLY A 338 -9.17 -12.24 2.41
C GLY A 338 -10.18 -13.33 2.17
N LEU A 339 -10.65 -14.01 3.21
CA LEU A 339 -11.65 -15.08 3.12
C LEU A 339 -12.95 -14.61 2.48
N ARG A 340 -13.46 -13.44 2.89
CA ARG A 340 -14.69 -12.84 2.35
C ARG A 340 -14.61 -12.41 0.88
N SER A 341 -13.41 -12.40 0.29
CA SER A 341 -13.21 -12.10 -1.14
C SER A 341 -13.59 -13.26 -2.06
N PHE A 342 -13.75 -14.47 -1.53
CA PHE A 342 -14.08 -15.65 -2.31
C PHE A 342 -15.56 -16.02 -2.16
N ARG A 343 -16.18 -16.47 -3.27
CA ARG A 343 -17.58 -16.90 -3.29
C ARG A 343 -17.75 -18.38 -2.87
N GLN A 344 -16.66 -19.12 -2.77
CA GLN A 344 -16.63 -20.54 -2.41
C GLN A 344 -15.79 -20.76 -1.16
N LYS A 345 -16.01 -21.87 -0.45
CA LYS A 345 -15.14 -22.28 0.64
C LYS A 345 -13.74 -22.62 0.10
N VAL A 346 -12.70 -22.09 0.76
CA VAL A 346 -11.31 -22.26 0.37
C VAL A 346 -10.60 -23.34 1.17
N ILE A 347 -9.44 -23.80 0.69
CA ILE A 347 -8.44 -24.53 1.47
C ILE A 347 -7.50 -23.45 2.03
N LEU A 348 -7.48 -23.27 3.36
CA LEU A 348 -6.72 -22.22 4.03
C LEU A 348 -5.42 -22.77 4.61
N ILE A 349 -4.32 -22.07 4.38
CA ILE A 349 -3.04 -22.25 5.07
C ILE A 349 -2.87 -21.08 6.03
N ALA A 350 -2.80 -21.34 7.35
CA ALA A 350 -2.72 -20.30 8.38
C ALA A 350 -1.71 -20.67 9.48
N GLY A 351 -1.30 -19.64 10.25
CA GLY A 351 -0.34 -19.74 11.34
C GLY A 351 0.96 -18.97 11.09
N GLY A 352 1.78 -18.86 12.13
CA GLY A 352 3.02 -18.12 12.13
C GLY A 352 3.39 -17.60 13.51
N TYR A 353 4.12 -16.46 13.58
CA TYR A 353 4.60 -15.85 14.83
C TYR A 353 3.47 -15.27 15.68
N ASP A 354 3.54 -15.51 16.99
CA ASP A 354 2.55 -15.02 17.96
C ASP A 354 2.85 -13.58 18.42
N LYS A 355 1.98 -12.65 18.04
CA LYS A 355 1.99 -11.26 18.51
C LYS A 355 1.18 -11.05 19.77
N HIS A 356 0.73 -12.12 20.44
CA HIS A 356 -0.16 -12.09 21.61
C HIS A 356 -1.49 -11.37 21.37
N ILE A 357 -2.04 -11.50 20.15
CA ILE A 357 -3.35 -10.97 19.77
C ILE A 357 -4.42 -12.07 19.84
N PRO A 358 -5.71 -11.74 20.10
CA PRO A 358 -6.79 -12.72 20.12
C PRO A 358 -7.13 -13.24 18.73
N TYR A 359 -7.48 -14.53 18.65
CA TYR A 359 -7.89 -15.21 17.40
C TYR A 359 -9.39 -15.59 17.39
N ASP A 360 -10.14 -15.30 18.45
CA ASP A 360 -11.54 -15.69 18.62
C ASP A 360 -12.42 -15.25 17.45
N VAL A 361 -12.19 -14.03 16.95
CA VAL A 361 -12.93 -13.45 15.81
C VAL A 361 -12.72 -14.21 14.51
N LEU A 362 -11.69 -15.04 14.42
CA LEU A 362 -11.35 -15.80 13.20
C LEU A 362 -12.15 -17.11 13.11
N GLY A 363 -12.54 -17.70 14.24
CA GLY A 363 -13.26 -18.98 14.30
C GLY A 363 -14.51 -19.02 13.43
N PRO A 364 -15.50 -18.12 13.63
CA PRO A 364 -16.72 -18.10 12.84
C PRO A 364 -16.48 -17.91 11.33
N GLU A 365 -15.51 -17.09 10.96
CA GLU A 365 -15.18 -16.81 9.57
C GLU A 365 -14.53 -18.03 8.89
N ILE A 366 -13.67 -18.75 9.62
CA ILE A 366 -13.11 -20.01 9.11
C ILE A 366 -14.22 -21.05 8.93
N CYS A 367 -15.13 -21.21 9.88
CA CYS A 367 -16.26 -22.13 9.74
C CYS A 367 -17.12 -21.81 8.52
N ALA A 368 -17.36 -20.54 8.24
CA ALA A 368 -18.18 -20.08 7.13
C ALA A 368 -17.49 -20.23 5.75
N HIS A 369 -16.18 -19.95 5.67
CA HIS A 369 -15.47 -19.75 4.41
C HIS A 369 -14.40 -20.82 4.08
N VAL A 370 -14.09 -21.74 4.99
CA VAL A 370 -13.03 -22.73 4.81
C VAL A 370 -13.60 -24.14 4.83
N LYS A 371 -13.11 -25.01 3.96
CA LYS A 371 -13.45 -26.44 3.95
C LYS A 371 -12.32 -27.32 4.48
N LYS A 372 -11.07 -26.87 4.37
CA LYS A 372 -9.89 -27.49 4.95
C LYS A 372 -8.94 -26.44 5.47
N LEU A 373 -8.46 -26.63 6.69
CA LEU A 373 -7.53 -25.72 7.37
C LEU A 373 -6.22 -26.44 7.64
N PHE A 374 -5.13 -25.96 7.05
CA PHE A 374 -3.78 -26.45 7.28
C PHE A 374 -3.03 -25.45 8.16
N LEU A 375 -2.57 -25.90 9.31
CA LEU A 375 -1.94 -25.07 10.33
C LEU A 375 -0.43 -25.32 10.38
N GLY A 376 0.34 -24.20 10.50
CA GLY A 376 1.79 -24.26 10.67
C GLY A 376 2.29 -23.06 11.47
N GLY A 377 3.38 -23.28 12.28
CA GLY A 377 3.99 -22.25 13.09
C GLY A 377 3.33 -22.05 14.47
N ALA A 378 3.89 -21.12 15.26
CA ALA A 378 3.62 -20.97 16.70
C ALA A 378 2.15 -20.67 17.07
N THR A 379 1.37 -20.08 16.16
CA THR A 379 -0.05 -19.74 16.42
C THR A 379 -1.04 -20.82 15.96
N GLY A 380 -0.57 -21.94 15.39
CA GLY A 380 -1.44 -23.00 14.86
C GLY A 380 -2.46 -23.49 15.88
N GLU A 381 -2.02 -23.81 17.11
CA GLU A 381 -2.92 -24.29 18.18
C GLU A 381 -3.92 -23.22 18.64
N LYS A 382 -3.53 -21.93 18.67
CA LYS A 382 -4.44 -20.82 19.02
C LYS A 382 -5.55 -20.67 17.98
N ILE A 383 -5.20 -20.77 16.69
CA ILE A 383 -6.19 -20.70 15.60
C ILE A 383 -7.12 -21.93 15.68
N ARG A 384 -6.55 -23.12 15.89
CA ARG A 384 -7.35 -24.34 16.08
C ARG A 384 -8.34 -24.20 17.22
N ALA A 385 -7.86 -23.75 18.40
CA ALA A 385 -8.71 -23.57 19.57
C ALA A 385 -9.86 -22.59 19.29
N ALA A 386 -9.60 -21.48 18.59
CA ALA A 386 -10.62 -20.50 18.22
C ALA A 386 -11.68 -21.11 17.27
N VAL A 387 -11.28 -21.97 16.32
CA VAL A 387 -12.21 -22.64 15.40
C VAL A 387 -13.03 -23.70 16.13
N VAL A 388 -12.41 -24.54 16.96
CA VAL A 388 -13.10 -25.63 17.68
C VAL A 388 -14.08 -25.07 18.76
N ALA A 389 -13.77 -23.92 19.32
CA ALA A 389 -14.67 -23.24 20.26
C ALA A 389 -15.89 -22.59 19.59
N CYS A 390 -15.90 -22.48 18.25
CA CYS A 390 -17.01 -21.87 17.53
C CYS A 390 -18.22 -22.81 17.51
N PRO A 391 -19.45 -22.35 17.84
CA PRO A 391 -20.66 -23.20 17.80
C PRO A 391 -20.97 -23.78 16.43
N GLU A 392 -20.56 -23.11 15.35
CA GLU A 392 -20.76 -23.52 13.95
C GLU A 392 -19.70 -24.54 13.46
N TYR A 393 -18.74 -24.93 14.30
CA TYR A 393 -17.72 -25.90 13.89
C TYR A 393 -18.30 -27.31 13.78
N ASP A 394 -18.23 -27.89 12.59
CA ASP A 394 -18.53 -29.28 12.31
C ASP A 394 -17.29 -29.96 11.70
N PRO A 395 -16.66 -30.95 12.37
CA PRO A 395 -15.48 -31.63 11.85
C PRO A 395 -15.75 -32.44 10.57
N ARG A 396 -17.00 -32.67 10.20
CA ARG A 396 -17.38 -33.30 8.91
C ARG A 396 -17.33 -32.32 7.75
N GLU A 397 -17.53 -31.01 8.03
CA GLU A 397 -17.56 -29.94 7.04
C GLU A 397 -16.20 -29.22 6.93
N LEU A 398 -15.45 -29.15 8.03
CA LEU A 398 -14.18 -28.45 8.14
C LEU A 398 -13.11 -29.36 8.75
N GLU A 399 -12.24 -29.88 7.90
CA GLU A 399 -11.07 -30.65 8.30
C GLU A 399 -9.95 -29.73 8.79
N ILE A 400 -9.37 -29.98 9.96
CA ILE A 400 -8.22 -29.24 10.51
C ILE A 400 -7.02 -30.17 10.58
N VAL A 401 -5.93 -29.80 9.92
CA VAL A 401 -4.67 -30.55 9.87
C VAL A 401 -3.54 -29.71 10.45
N ASP A 402 -2.91 -30.20 11.52
CA ASP A 402 -1.70 -29.58 12.05
C ASP A 402 -0.48 -30.14 11.32
N CYS A 403 0.27 -29.25 10.69
CA CYS A 403 1.48 -29.60 9.92
C CYS A 403 2.77 -29.17 10.62
N GLY A 404 2.69 -28.54 11.80
CA GLY A 404 3.82 -28.08 12.60
C GLY A 404 4.56 -26.88 12.01
N SER A 405 4.85 -26.86 10.69
CA SER A 405 5.58 -25.79 10.02
C SER A 405 4.99 -25.41 8.67
N PHE A 406 5.49 -24.32 8.09
CA PHE A 406 4.91 -23.68 6.89
C PHE A 406 5.00 -24.55 5.63
N GLU A 407 6.18 -25.08 5.29
CA GLU A 407 6.35 -25.86 4.06
C GLU A 407 5.48 -27.14 4.04
N PRO A 408 5.46 -27.98 5.09
CA PRO A 408 4.53 -29.11 5.15
C PRO A 408 3.07 -28.72 5.00
N ALA A 409 2.64 -27.58 5.57
CA ALA A 409 1.28 -27.07 5.42
C ALA A 409 0.95 -26.72 3.95
N VAL A 410 1.88 -26.07 3.23
CA VAL A 410 1.70 -25.76 1.80
C VAL A 410 1.61 -27.03 0.96
N ARG A 411 2.50 -28.01 1.18
CA ARG A 411 2.50 -29.28 0.43
C ARG A 411 1.26 -30.12 0.71
N ALA A 412 0.82 -30.18 1.96
CA ALA A 412 -0.38 -30.91 2.35
C ALA A 412 -1.65 -30.26 1.78
N ALA A 413 -1.75 -28.92 1.82
CA ALA A 413 -2.86 -28.18 1.23
C ALA A 413 -2.94 -28.40 -0.29
N ALA A 414 -1.79 -28.37 -0.98
CA ALA A 414 -1.73 -28.64 -2.42
C ALA A 414 -2.14 -30.07 -2.77
N ALA A 415 -1.69 -31.07 -2.01
CA ALA A 415 -2.04 -32.47 -2.22
C ALA A 415 -3.52 -32.78 -1.94
N ALA A 416 -4.15 -32.02 -1.06
CA ALA A 416 -5.57 -32.16 -0.70
C ALA A 416 -6.52 -31.43 -1.66
N ALA A 417 -6.02 -30.58 -2.55
CA ALA A 417 -6.81 -29.77 -3.47
C ALA A 417 -7.23 -30.58 -4.71
N ARG A 418 -8.38 -30.23 -5.27
CA ARG A 418 -8.97 -30.83 -6.47
C ARG A 418 -9.36 -29.76 -7.47
N ASP A 419 -9.66 -30.15 -8.71
CA ASP A 419 -10.14 -29.24 -9.76
C ASP A 419 -11.28 -28.33 -9.23
N GLY A 420 -11.18 -27.04 -9.55
CA GLY A 420 -12.10 -26.00 -9.09
C GLY A 420 -11.77 -25.42 -7.70
N ASP A 421 -10.83 -25.97 -6.95
CA ASP A 421 -10.47 -25.51 -5.62
C ASP A 421 -9.64 -24.22 -5.63
N VAL A 422 -9.76 -23.49 -4.51
CA VAL A 422 -8.91 -22.35 -4.16
C VAL A 422 -8.06 -22.74 -2.95
N VAL A 423 -6.74 -22.71 -3.10
CA VAL A 423 -5.77 -22.76 -2.01
C VAL A 423 -5.32 -21.34 -1.68
N LEU A 424 -5.64 -20.88 -0.48
CA LEU A 424 -5.33 -19.55 0.00
C LEU A 424 -4.31 -19.64 1.14
N MET A 425 -3.11 -19.10 0.95
CA MET A 425 -2.17 -18.85 2.02
C MET A 425 -2.43 -17.46 2.60
N SER A 426 -3.16 -17.40 3.73
CA SER A 426 -3.51 -16.17 4.47
C SER A 426 -3.30 -16.42 5.97
N PRO A 427 -2.10 -16.10 6.48
CA PRO A 427 -1.58 -16.69 7.70
C PRO A 427 -2.24 -16.22 9.01
N ALA A 428 -2.96 -15.11 9.03
CA ALA A 428 -3.50 -14.46 10.22
C ALA A 428 -2.42 -14.08 11.27
N SER A 429 -1.15 -14.29 10.97
CA SER A 429 -0.02 -14.19 11.89
C SER A 429 1.20 -13.60 11.20
N ALA A 430 2.10 -12.97 11.96
CA ALA A 430 3.38 -12.51 11.44
C ALA A 430 4.27 -13.69 10.99
N ALA A 431 5.36 -13.38 10.33
CA ALA A 431 6.24 -14.39 9.73
C ALA A 431 7.47 -14.74 10.59
N PHE A 432 7.72 -14.00 11.68
CA PHE A 432 9.00 -13.94 12.40
C PHE A 432 9.43 -15.23 13.10
N ASP A 433 8.58 -16.26 13.17
CA ASP A 433 8.92 -17.57 13.70
C ASP A 433 9.74 -18.43 12.72
N GLN A 434 9.54 -18.25 11.40
CA GLN A 434 10.20 -19.05 10.36
C GLN A 434 10.82 -18.18 9.25
N PHE A 435 10.49 -16.90 9.14
CA PHE A 435 10.93 -16.01 8.07
C PHE A 435 11.28 -14.61 8.60
N LYS A 436 12.18 -13.91 7.93
CA LYS A 436 12.57 -12.54 8.27
C LYS A 436 11.36 -11.56 8.24
N ASN A 437 10.44 -11.73 7.31
CA ASN A 437 9.25 -10.91 7.15
C ASN A 437 8.21 -11.60 6.24
N PHE A 438 7.06 -10.95 6.04
CA PHE A 438 5.98 -11.50 5.20
C PHE A 438 6.35 -11.61 3.71
N MET A 439 7.25 -10.78 3.19
CA MET A 439 7.70 -10.83 1.80
C MET A 439 8.49 -12.13 1.56
N VAL A 440 9.46 -12.42 2.42
CA VAL A 440 10.25 -13.67 2.34
C VAL A 440 9.35 -14.90 2.46
N ARG A 441 8.33 -14.90 3.34
CA ARG A 441 7.35 -15.97 3.43
C ARG A 441 6.54 -16.12 2.14
N GLY A 442 6.08 -14.99 1.59
CA GLY A 442 5.30 -14.98 0.36
C GLY A 442 6.11 -15.45 -0.86
N ASP A 443 7.39 -15.05 -0.98
CA ASP A 443 8.30 -15.52 -2.03
C ASP A 443 8.58 -17.00 -1.92
N PHE A 444 8.76 -17.50 -0.70
CA PHE A 444 8.94 -18.93 -0.44
C PHE A 444 7.67 -19.72 -0.83
N TYR A 445 6.47 -19.21 -0.51
CA TYR A 445 5.22 -19.80 -0.98
C TYR A 445 5.15 -19.85 -2.51
N LYS A 446 5.45 -18.75 -3.18
CA LYS A 446 5.47 -18.68 -4.66
C LYS A 446 6.43 -19.70 -5.26
N LYS A 447 7.60 -19.87 -4.66
CA LYS A 447 8.57 -20.89 -5.08
C LYS A 447 7.98 -22.29 -4.95
N LEU A 448 7.44 -22.68 -3.78
CA LEU A 448 6.85 -23.98 -3.55
C LEU A 448 5.70 -24.29 -4.53
N VAL A 449 4.80 -23.31 -4.73
CA VAL A 449 3.66 -23.47 -5.66
C VAL A 449 4.10 -23.63 -7.11
N LYS A 450 5.19 -22.96 -7.53
CA LYS A 450 5.75 -23.14 -8.89
C LYS A 450 6.42 -24.49 -9.10
N GLU A 451 6.93 -25.11 -8.05
CA GLU A 451 7.56 -26.45 -8.08
C GLU A 451 6.53 -27.60 -8.05
N LEU A 452 5.26 -27.37 -7.66
CA LEU A 452 4.19 -28.36 -7.72
C LEU A 452 3.95 -28.83 -9.19
#